data_f58c53fb0da26abc0183f5ac20a52d63
#
_entry.id   f58c53fb0da26abc0183f5ac20a52d63
#
_cell.length_a   1.000
_cell.length_b   1.000
_cell.length_c   1.000
_cell.angle_alpha   90.00
_cell.angle_beta   90.00
_cell.angle_gamma   90.00
#
_symmetry.space_group_name_H-M   'P 1'
#
loop_
_entity.id
_entity.type
_entity.pdbx_description
1 polymer ?
#
loop_
_entity_poly.entity_id
_entity_poly.type
_entity_poly.pdbx_seq_one_letter_code
_entity_poly.pdbx_strand_id
1 'polypeptide(L)'
;GKPLAALLGALDAQMGLGIASIGGKDSMSGSFEGLDVPPTLVSFATAIGNTRDVQSPEFKKANSSIVILRPNYKNGLPEIGSLVAIYKTVEQCVRYGTARPLLTCPASS
;
A
#
# COMPACT_ATOMS: atom_id res chain seq x y z
N GLY A 1 18.47 0.24 16.65
CA GLY A 1 18.24 -0.76 15.61
C GLY A 1 16.87 -0.69 14.97
N LYS A 2 15.79 -1.03 15.66
CA LYS A 2 14.44 -1.13 15.07
C LYS A 2 13.93 0.17 14.41
N PRO A 3 14.03 1.37 15.01
CA PRO A 3 13.60 2.60 14.34
C PRO A 3 14.36 2.90 13.04
N LEU A 4 15.66 2.66 13.03
CA LEU A 4 16.47 2.83 11.82
C LEU A 4 16.05 1.85 10.72
N ALA A 5 15.79 0.59 11.08
CA ALA A 5 15.31 -0.40 10.11
C ALA A 5 13.97 0.00 9.50
N ALA A 6 13.04 0.52 10.31
CA ALA A 6 11.76 1.03 9.82
C ALA A 6 11.95 2.22 8.86
N LEU A 7 12.86 3.15 9.20
CA LEU A 7 13.19 4.29 8.32
C LEU A 7 13.81 3.85 7.00
N LEU A 8 14.74 2.89 7.02
CA LEU A 8 15.36 2.35 5.82
C LEU A 8 14.34 1.62 4.93
N GLY A 9 13.41 0.86 5.53
CA GLY A 9 12.33 0.23 4.79
C GLY A 9 11.38 1.23 4.13
N ALA A 10 11.05 2.32 4.82
CA ALA A 10 10.24 3.40 4.26
C ALA A 10 10.97 4.12 3.10
N LEU A 11 12.27 4.35 3.24
CA LEU A 11 13.10 4.96 2.18
C LEU A 11 13.18 4.04 0.96
N ASP A 12 13.45 2.76 1.16
CA ASP A 12 13.53 1.77 0.07
C ASP A 12 12.21 1.70 -0.72
N ALA A 13 11.09 1.67 -0.03
CA ALA A 13 9.77 1.68 -0.65
C ALA A 13 9.51 2.97 -1.46
N GLN A 14 9.85 4.14 -0.92
CA GLN A 14 9.67 5.42 -1.62
C GLN A 14 10.56 5.51 -2.87
N MET A 15 11.82 5.11 -2.74
CA MET A 15 12.76 5.07 -3.87
C MET A 15 12.31 4.08 -4.95
N GLY A 16 11.92 2.89 -4.55
CA GLY A 16 11.50 1.83 -5.46
C GLY A 16 10.18 2.13 -6.18
N LEU A 17 9.24 2.78 -5.52
CA LEU A 17 7.97 3.20 -6.11
C LEU A 17 8.06 4.54 -6.84
N GLY A 18 9.13 5.30 -6.66
CA GLY A 18 9.26 6.65 -7.22
C GLY A 18 8.26 7.65 -6.61
N ILE A 19 7.88 7.47 -5.35
CA ILE A 19 6.90 8.30 -4.65
C ILE A 19 7.58 9.05 -3.52
N ALA A 20 7.62 10.39 -3.62
CA ALA A 20 8.15 11.21 -2.54
C ALA A 20 7.13 11.42 -1.43
N SER A 21 7.55 11.27 -0.19
CA SER A 21 6.75 11.67 0.97
C SER A 21 6.78 13.19 1.13
N ILE A 22 5.63 13.81 1.33
CA ILE A 22 5.49 15.24 1.62
C ILE A 22 5.42 15.52 3.11
N GLY A 23 5.31 14.51 3.92
CA GLY A 23 5.20 14.57 5.36
C GLY A 23 4.90 13.21 5.93
N GLY A 24 4.71 13.15 7.22
CA GLY A 24 4.42 11.90 7.91
C GLY A 24 4.23 12.09 9.41
N LYS A 25 4.10 10.97 10.08
CA LYS A 25 4.00 10.84 11.51
C LYS A 25 4.81 9.62 11.93
N ASP A 26 5.53 9.73 13.00
CA ASP A 26 6.17 8.59 13.63
C ASP A 26 5.62 8.32 15.03
N SER A 27 5.65 7.06 15.43
CA SER A 27 5.52 6.61 16.80
C SER A 27 6.80 5.89 17.17
N MET A 28 7.50 6.40 18.16
CA MET A 28 8.72 5.76 18.64
C MET A 28 8.36 4.53 19.47
N SER A 29 9.22 3.54 19.41
CA SER A 29 9.10 2.35 20.23
C SER A 29 9.22 2.72 21.72
N GLY A 30 8.31 2.20 22.53
CA GLY A 30 8.32 2.31 23.96
C GLY A 30 7.78 1.03 24.58
N SER A 31 8.10 0.80 25.85
CA SER A 31 7.52 -0.31 26.60
C SER A 31 6.70 0.26 27.74
N PHE A 32 5.51 -0.28 27.93
CA PHE A 32 4.66 0.00 29.08
C PHE A 32 4.23 -1.34 29.69
N GLU A 33 4.67 -1.61 30.90
CA GLU A 33 4.48 -2.90 31.56
C GLU A 33 4.98 -4.05 30.71
N GLY A 34 4.11 -4.95 30.25
CA GLY A 34 4.42 -6.08 29.37
C GLY A 34 4.17 -5.84 27.89
N LEU A 35 3.86 -4.60 27.48
CA LEU A 35 3.57 -4.23 26.10
C LEU A 35 4.73 -3.47 25.48
N ASP A 36 5.23 -4.00 24.36
CA ASP A 36 6.20 -3.30 23.53
C ASP A 36 5.50 -2.66 22.33
N VAL A 37 5.64 -1.33 22.19
CA VAL A 37 5.13 -0.59 21.03
C VAL A 37 6.17 -0.66 19.91
N PRO A 38 5.84 -1.23 18.74
CA PRO A 38 6.76 -1.25 17.62
C PRO A 38 6.95 0.16 17.04
N PRO A 39 8.13 0.47 16.46
CA PRO A 39 8.31 1.70 15.71
C PRO A 39 7.38 1.70 14.51
N THR A 40 6.56 2.74 14.40
CA THR A 40 5.56 2.88 13.34
C THR A 40 5.80 4.18 12.59
N LEU A 41 5.89 4.10 11.27
CA LEU A 41 6.01 5.25 10.39
C LEU A 41 4.75 5.37 9.54
N VAL A 42 4.24 6.59 9.40
CA VAL A 42 3.17 6.94 8.48
C VAL A 42 3.73 7.94 7.47
N SER A 43 3.65 7.63 6.20
CA SER A 43 4.08 8.52 5.13
C SER A 43 2.87 9.07 4.39
N PHE A 44 2.88 10.36 4.10
CA PHE A 44 1.89 11.02 3.26
C PHE A 44 2.51 11.35 1.92
N ALA A 45 1.84 10.96 0.85
CA ALA A 45 2.18 11.33 -0.51
C ALA A 45 0.96 11.94 -1.20
N THR A 46 1.19 12.80 -2.17
CA THR A 46 0.12 13.41 -2.97
C THR A 46 0.25 13.01 -4.42
N ALA A 47 -0.89 12.82 -5.07
CA ALA A 47 -0.98 12.60 -6.49
C ALA A 47 -2.19 13.38 -7.04
N ILE A 48 -2.10 13.76 -8.32
CA ILE A 48 -3.22 14.38 -9.02
C ILE A 48 -4.01 13.28 -9.73
N GLY A 49 -5.32 13.26 -9.51
CA GLY A 49 -6.24 12.34 -10.17
C GLY A 49 -7.43 13.07 -10.80
N ASN A 50 -8.18 12.35 -11.62
CA ASN A 50 -9.43 12.84 -12.16
C ASN A 50 -10.59 12.34 -11.29
N THR A 51 -11.50 13.23 -10.90
CA THR A 51 -12.67 12.87 -10.10
C THR A 51 -13.59 11.86 -10.77
N ARG A 52 -13.56 11.75 -12.10
CA ARG A 52 -14.31 10.75 -12.86
C ARG A 52 -13.79 9.33 -12.67
N ASP A 53 -12.52 9.19 -12.27
CA ASP A 53 -11.86 7.89 -12.07
C ASP A 53 -12.02 7.39 -10.63
N VAL A 54 -12.64 8.21 -9.75
CA VAL A 54 -12.86 7.81 -8.35
C VAL A 54 -13.88 6.69 -8.29
N GLN A 55 -13.49 5.61 -7.61
CA GLN A 55 -14.33 4.43 -7.38
C GLN A 55 -14.63 4.30 -5.89
N SER A 56 -15.87 3.98 -5.57
CA SER A 56 -16.25 3.63 -4.20
C SER A 56 -16.01 2.13 -3.95
N PRO A 57 -15.70 1.71 -2.70
CA PRO A 57 -15.18 0.37 -2.42
C PRO A 57 -16.23 -0.74 -2.40
N GLU A 58 -17.51 -0.42 -2.38
CA GLU A 58 -18.58 -1.42 -2.28
C GLU A 58 -18.79 -2.22 -3.57
N PHE A 59 -19.29 -3.44 -3.45
CA PHE A 59 -19.71 -4.24 -4.58
C PHE A 59 -20.91 -3.58 -5.29
N LYS A 60 -20.81 -3.38 -6.60
CA LYS A 60 -21.82 -2.68 -7.40
C LYS A 60 -22.84 -3.61 -8.03
N LYS A 61 -22.50 -4.87 -8.23
CA LYS A 61 -23.30 -5.82 -8.99
C LYS A 61 -23.16 -7.22 -8.40
N ALA A 62 -24.29 -7.91 -8.25
CA ALA A 62 -24.30 -9.32 -7.89
C ALA A 62 -23.66 -10.19 -8.99
N ASN A 63 -23.16 -11.34 -8.62
CA ASN A 63 -22.51 -12.32 -9.52
C ASN A 63 -21.27 -11.77 -10.25
N SER A 64 -20.57 -10.81 -9.66
CA SER A 64 -19.29 -10.34 -10.19
C SER A 64 -18.17 -11.29 -9.82
N SER A 65 -17.23 -11.49 -10.75
CA SER A 65 -16.00 -12.23 -10.47
C SER A 65 -15.06 -11.40 -9.60
N ILE A 66 -14.43 -12.06 -8.64
CA ILE A 66 -13.40 -11.45 -7.79
C ILE A 66 -12.04 -11.93 -8.26
N VAL A 67 -11.14 -10.99 -8.53
CA VAL A 67 -9.75 -11.27 -8.92
C VAL A 67 -8.83 -10.71 -7.83
N ILE A 68 -7.92 -11.52 -7.36
CA ILE A 68 -6.90 -11.13 -6.39
C ILE A 68 -5.57 -10.97 -7.12
N LEU A 69 -5.00 -9.78 -7.06
CA LEU A 69 -3.65 -9.50 -7.56
C LEU A 69 -2.67 -9.51 -6.39
N ARG A 70 -1.63 -10.31 -6.50
CA ARG A 70 -0.60 -10.42 -5.46
C ARG A 70 0.77 -10.12 -6.07
N PRO A 71 1.61 -9.30 -5.41
CA PRO A 71 2.98 -9.14 -5.83
C PRO A 71 3.80 -10.41 -5.57
N ASN A 72 4.90 -10.55 -6.28
CA ASN A 72 5.92 -11.52 -5.91
C ASN A 72 6.60 -11.10 -4.61
N TYR A 73 7.02 -12.08 -3.82
CA TYR A 73 7.73 -11.83 -2.56
C TYR A 73 9.13 -12.44 -2.64
N LYS A 74 10.09 -11.70 -2.09
CA LYS A 74 11.45 -12.18 -1.90
C LYS A 74 11.89 -11.84 -0.47
N ASN A 75 12.32 -12.86 0.29
CA ASN A 75 12.72 -12.70 1.69
C ASN A 75 11.64 -12.01 2.58
N GLY A 76 10.36 -12.30 2.34
CA GLY A 76 9.25 -11.72 3.08
C GLY A 76 8.88 -10.29 2.67
N LEU A 77 9.56 -9.70 1.69
CA LEU A 77 9.26 -8.36 1.17
C LEU A 77 8.68 -8.45 -0.24
N PRO A 78 7.73 -7.58 -0.62
CA PRO A 78 7.22 -7.54 -1.98
C PRO A 78 8.30 -7.04 -2.94
N GLU A 79 8.43 -7.70 -4.09
CA GLU A 79 9.29 -7.21 -5.17
C GLU A 79 8.66 -5.95 -5.79
N ILE A 80 9.38 -4.85 -5.74
CA ILE A 80 8.90 -3.53 -6.20
C ILE A 80 8.43 -3.57 -7.66
N GLY A 81 9.17 -4.24 -8.54
CA GLY A 81 8.80 -4.35 -9.95
C GLY A 81 7.43 -5.00 -10.15
N SER A 82 7.14 -6.09 -9.43
CA SER A 82 5.84 -6.77 -9.48
C SER A 82 4.72 -5.93 -8.87
N LEU A 83 5.02 -5.21 -7.79
CA LEU A 83 4.08 -4.31 -7.13
C LEU A 83 3.68 -3.13 -8.06
N VAL A 84 4.66 -2.51 -8.73
CA VAL A 84 4.42 -1.45 -9.71
C VAL A 84 3.58 -1.97 -10.89
N ALA A 85 3.83 -3.20 -11.37
CA ALA A 85 3.04 -3.81 -12.42
C ALA A 85 1.56 -3.98 -12.00
N ILE A 86 1.32 -4.41 -10.76
CA ILE A 86 -0.04 -4.51 -10.20
C ILE A 86 -0.72 -3.15 -10.15
N TYR A 87 -0.06 -2.11 -9.66
CA TYR A 87 -0.64 -0.77 -9.59
C TYR A 87 -1.02 -0.24 -10.98
N LYS A 88 -0.16 -0.44 -11.99
CA LYS A 88 -0.47 -0.08 -13.37
C LYS A 88 -1.67 -0.87 -13.91
N THR A 89 -1.76 -2.15 -13.62
CA THR A 89 -2.90 -2.98 -14.02
C THR A 89 -4.20 -2.49 -13.39
N VAL A 90 -4.19 -2.20 -12.09
CA VAL A 90 -5.36 -1.67 -11.38
C VAL A 90 -5.78 -0.31 -11.96
N GLU A 91 -4.82 0.59 -12.20
CA GLU A 91 -5.09 1.89 -12.81
C GLU A 91 -5.76 1.74 -14.19
N GLN A 92 -5.26 0.86 -15.03
CA GLN A 92 -5.85 0.59 -16.34
C GLN A 92 -7.27 0.02 -16.21
N CYS A 93 -7.48 -0.94 -15.30
CA CYS A 93 -8.80 -1.50 -15.05
C CYS A 93 -9.82 -0.43 -14.62
N VAL A 94 -9.41 0.51 -13.78
CA VAL A 94 -10.25 1.63 -13.33
C VAL A 94 -10.56 2.56 -14.50
N ARG A 95 -9.56 2.98 -15.25
CA ARG A 95 -9.71 3.92 -16.38
C ARG A 95 -10.60 3.37 -17.49
N TYR A 96 -10.46 2.09 -17.81
CA TYR A 96 -11.25 1.46 -18.88
C TYR A 96 -12.57 0.84 -18.38
N GLY A 97 -12.88 0.94 -17.10
CA GLY A 97 -14.12 0.44 -16.52
C GLY A 97 -14.26 -1.09 -16.55
N THR A 98 -13.16 -1.82 -16.81
CA THR A 98 -13.16 -3.29 -16.90
C THR A 98 -13.18 -3.97 -15.55
N ALA A 99 -12.72 -3.30 -14.52
CA ALA A 99 -12.79 -3.77 -13.13
C ALA A 99 -12.94 -2.58 -12.17
N ARG A 100 -13.49 -2.88 -11.00
CA ARG A 100 -13.56 -1.94 -9.88
C ARG A 100 -12.74 -2.50 -8.75
N PRO A 101 -11.65 -1.85 -8.36
CA PRO A 101 -10.82 -2.35 -7.29
C PRO A 101 -11.55 -2.30 -5.95
N LEU A 102 -11.56 -3.42 -5.26
CA LEU A 102 -11.88 -3.50 -3.86
C LEU A 102 -10.56 -3.55 -3.09
N LEU A 103 -10.21 -2.46 -2.43
CA LEU A 103 -9.02 -2.44 -1.60
C LEU A 103 -9.36 -3.09 -0.25
N THR A 104 -8.89 -4.28 -0.04
CA THR A 104 -8.86 -4.91 1.27
C THR A 104 -7.44 -4.85 1.81
N CYS A 105 -7.24 -4.28 2.99
CA CYS A 105 -6.02 -4.53 3.74
C CYS A 105 -6.04 -6.00 4.15
N PRO A 106 -5.05 -6.83 3.78
CA PRO A 106 -4.97 -8.15 4.34
C PRO A 106 -4.80 -8.02 5.85
N ALA A 107 -5.68 -8.66 6.61
CA ALA A 107 -5.47 -8.81 8.04
C ALA A 107 -4.11 -9.52 8.21
N SER A 108 -3.24 -8.92 9.00
CA SER A 108 -1.99 -9.57 9.41
C SER A 108 -2.32 -10.84 10.16
N SER A 109 -2.02 -11.98 9.56
CA SER A 109 -1.98 -13.27 10.25
C SER A 109 -0.72 -13.39 11.08
#